data_59e705b691374f6cfcc0bc3e425ed82b
#
_entry.id   59e705b691374f6cfcc0bc3e425ed82b
#
_cell.length_a   1.000
_cell.length_b   1.000
_cell.length_c   1.000
_cell.angle_alpha   90.00
_cell.angle_beta   90.00
_cell.angle_gamma   90.00
#
_symmetry.space_group_name_H-M   'P 1'
#
loop_
_entity.id
_entity.type
_entity.pdbx_description
1 polymer ?
#
loop_
_entity_poly.entity_id
_entity_poly.type
_entity_poly.pdbx_seq_one_letter_code
_entity_poly.pdbx_strand_id
1 'polypeptide(L)'
;MNPREKAFVKAATLLDKAGIVWWLSDGSVLGCVREGRFLDSDHDIDLGAWAGDLPAMRKALENRGIGRVRRDIDSQLQVKSPGIKFDIHGYNRDGEVVWYPLGLKAEYRYQFPARLFDGFEWHEFYGRQVRTPSPSADYLEAHYGPDWRTPQPVWNWRTDPTCLV
;
A
#
# COMPACT_ATOMS: atom_id res chain seq x y z
N MET A 1 1.53 -19.59 7.97
CA MET A 1 1.90 -18.39 7.19
C MET A 1 3.01 -18.74 6.22
N ASN A 2 2.83 -18.36 4.96
CA ASN A 2 3.86 -18.48 3.93
C ASN A 2 4.96 -17.38 4.09
N PRO A 3 6.06 -17.40 3.32
CA PRO A 3 7.13 -16.40 3.45
C PRO A 3 6.68 -14.96 3.28
N ARG A 4 5.74 -14.67 2.35
CA ARG A 4 5.18 -13.34 2.11
C ARG A 4 4.43 -12.81 3.33
N GLU A 5 3.57 -13.63 3.90
CA GLU A 5 2.79 -13.31 5.11
C GLU A 5 3.70 -13.07 6.33
N LYS A 6 4.72 -13.91 6.51
CA LYS A 6 5.72 -13.73 7.58
C LYS A 6 6.50 -12.43 7.43
N ALA A 7 6.89 -12.08 6.19
CA ALA A 7 7.58 -10.83 5.90
C ALA A 7 6.69 -9.62 6.19
N PHE A 8 5.41 -9.67 5.81
CA PHE A 8 4.43 -8.64 6.12
C PHE A 8 4.28 -8.44 7.63
N VAL A 9 4.03 -9.50 8.39
CA VAL A 9 3.86 -9.42 9.85
C VAL A 9 5.10 -8.83 10.52
N LYS A 10 6.29 -9.20 10.05
CA LYS A 10 7.56 -8.66 10.53
C LYS A 10 7.70 -7.17 10.22
N ALA A 11 7.44 -6.76 8.98
CA ALA A 11 7.48 -5.35 8.56
C ALA A 11 6.51 -4.51 9.38
N ALA A 12 5.25 -4.93 9.48
CA ALA A 12 4.22 -4.27 10.26
C ALA A 12 4.64 -4.09 11.73
N THR A 13 5.23 -5.12 12.34
CA THR A 13 5.74 -5.04 13.71
C THR A 13 6.85 -4.01 13.87
N LEU A 14 7.75 -3.91 12.91
CA LEU A 14 8.85 -2.93 12.93
C LEU A 14 8.32 -1.50 12.78
N LEU A 15 7.36 -1.29 11.89
CA LEU A 15 6.73 0.00 11.66
C LEU A 15 5.92 0.47 12.89
N ASP A 16 5.16 -0.43 13.51
CA ASP A 16 4.42 -0.12 14.75
C ASP A 16 5.36 0.23 15.90
N LYS A 17 6.45 -0.51 16.07
CA LYS A 17 7.49 -0.21 17.08
C LYS A 17 8.18 1.13 16.85
N ALA A 18 8.29 1.55 15.60
CA ALA A 18 8.82 2.86 15.24
C ALA A 18 7.81 4.01 15.41
N GLY A 19 6.55 3.70 15.77
CA GLY A 19 5.50 4.70 15.96
C GLY A 19 5.02 5.33 14.66
N ILE A 20 5.22 4.67 13.51
CA ILE A 20 4.87 5.20 12.20
C ILE A 20 3.39 4.87 11.91
N VAL A 21 2.64 5.86 11.46
CA VAL A 21 1.29 5.65 10.93
C VAL A 21 1.41 5.16 9.48
N TRP A 22 1.01 3.92 9.26
CA TRP A 22 1.02 3.26 7.97
C TRP A 22 -0.32 2.54 7.73
N TRP A 23 -0.64 2.24 6.49
CA TRP A 23 -1.84 1.53 6.08
C TRP A 23 -1.57 0.58 4.91
N LEU A 24 -2.49 -0.35 4.66
CA LEU A 24 -2.49 -1.13 3.41
C LEU A 24 -2.86 -0.20 2.25
N SER A 25 -2.24 -0.42 1.11
CA SER A 25 -2.48 0.31 -0.14
C SER A 25 -2.86 -0.66 -1.26
N ASP A 26 -3.42 -0.15 -2.31
CA ASP A 26 -3.63 -0.82 -3.61
C ASP A 26 -4.10 -2.27 -3.53
N GLY A 27 -3.37 -3.20 -4.13
CA GLY A 27 -3.68 -4.63 -4.14
C GLY A 27 -3.77 -5.26 -2.76
N SER A 28 -3.01 -4.73 -1.79
CA SER A 28 -3.08 -5.21 -0.40
C SER A 28 -4.38 -4.83 0.29
N VAL A 29 -4.96 -3.64 0.02
CA VAL A 29 -6.33 -3.28 0.50
C VAL A 29 -7.35 -4.19 -0.16
N LEU A 30 -7.26 -4.35 -1.48
CA LEU A 30 -8.21 -5.20 -2.23
C LEU A 30 -8.22 -6.63 -1.70
N GLY A 31 -7.06 -7.22 -1.51
CA GLY A 31 -6.93 -8.57 -0.93
C GLY A 31 -7.47 -8.66 0.49
N CYS A 32 -7.14 -7.70 1.33
CA CYS A 32 -7.59 -7.65 2.72
C CYS A 32 -9.12 -7.56 2.82
N VAL A 33 -9.73 -6.62 2.11
CA VAL A 33 -11.18 -6.34 2.21
C VAL A 33 -12.02 -7.36 1.47
N ARG A 34 -11.59 -7.80 0.29
CA ARG A 34 -12.36 -8.71 -0.57
C ARG A 34 -12.18 -10.18 -0.19
N GLU A 35 -10.97 -10.59 0.18
CA GLU A 35 -10.62 -12.00 0.35
C GLU A 35 -10.09 -12.36 1.75
N GLY A 36 -9.82 -11.38 2.60
CA GLY A 36 -9.21 -11.57 3.92
C GLY A 36 -7.76 -12.09 3.86
N ARG A 37 -7.12 -12.01 2.69
CA ARG A 37 -5.76 -12.46 2.44
C ARG A 37 -5.16 -11.70 1.26
N PHE A 38 -3.85 -11.77 1.08
CA PHE A 38 -3.23 -11.26 -0.14
C PHE A 38 -3.76 -12.00 -1.37
N LEU A 39 -3.94 -11.27 -2.46
CA LEU A 39 -4.35 -11.86 -3.74
C LEU A 39 -3.29 -12.83 -4.24
N ASP A 40 -3.71 -13.98 -4.78
CA ASP A 40 -2.78 -14.96 -5.35
C ASP A 40 -2.10 -14.45 -6.63
N SER A 41 -2.81 -13.60 -7.38
CA SER A 41 -2.32 -12.98 -8.61
C SER A 41 -1.38 -11.80 -8.37
N ASP A 42 -1.34 -11.26 -7.16
CA ASP A 42 -0.48 -10.14 -6.79
C ASP A 42 0.74 -10.68 -6.04
N HIS A 43 1.94 -10.26 -6.43
CA HIS A 43 3.19 -10.72 -5.83
C HIS A 43 3.85 -9.68 -4.93
N ASP A 44 3.26 -8.50 -4.84
CA ASP A 44 3.77 -7.37 -4.08
C ASP A 44 3.00 -7.21 -2.75
N ILE A 45 3.59 -6.50 -1.83
CA ILE A 45 2.94 -6.02 -0.60
C ILE A 45 2.92 -4.50 -0.70
N ASP A 46 1.72 -3.95 -0.88
CA ASP A 46 1.54 -2.51 -1.03
C ASP A 46 1.23 -1.87 0.31
N LEU A 47 2.05 -0.92 0.72
CA LEU A 47 1.86 -0.13 1.93
C LEU A 47 1.80 1.36 1.58
N GLY A 48 1.05 2.10 2.35
CA GLY A 48 0.99 3.56 2.31
C GLY A 48 1.44 4.18 3.62
N ALA A 49 2.00 5.36 3.52
CA ALA A 49 2.27 6.27 4.63
C ALA A 49 2.26 7.71 4.10
N TRP A 50 2.26 8.69 4.98
CA TRP A 50 2.50 10.06 4.55
C TRP A 50 3.92 10.19 4.00
N ALA A 51 4.10 10.96 2.94
CA ALA A 51 5.39 11.07 2.25
C ALA A 51 6.53 11.50 3.19
N GLY A 52 6.23 12.36 4.17
CA GLY A 52 7.19 12.77 5.20
C GLY A 52 7.69 11.66 6.12
N ASP A 53 6.96 10.54 6.21
CA ASP A 53 7.31 9.40 7.06
C ASP A 53 8.17 8.35 6.34
N LEU A 54 8.34 8.43 5.02
CA LEU A 54 9.12 7.45 4.26
C LEU A 54 10.56 7.30 4.74
N PRO A 55 11.30 8.35 5.10
CA PRO A 55 12.65 8.20 5.66
C PRO A 55 12.66 7.39 6.96
N ALA A 56 11.67 7.57 7.83
CA ALA A 56 11.51 6.78 9.06
C ALA A 56 11.15 5.33 8.75
N MET A 57 10.26 5.08 7.77
CA MET A 57 9.93 3.73 7.31
C MET A 57 11.14 3.01 6.76
N ARG A 58 11.92 3.68 5.91
CA ARG A 58 13.20 3.14 5.41
C ARG A 58 14.10 2.70 6.54
N LYS A 59 14.35 3.59 7.51
CA LYS A 59 15.20 3.29 8.67
C LYS A 59 14.66 2.10 9.50
N ALA A 60 13.34 2.00 9.65
CA ALA A 60 12.71 0.92 10.40
C ALA A 60 12.83 -0.44 9.70
N LEU A 61 12.84 -0.47 8.37
CA LEU A 61 12.82 -1.71 7.57
C LEU A 61 14.21 -2.13 7.08
N GLU A 62 15.12 -1.17 6.86
CA GLU A 62 16.45 -1.44 6.30
C GLU A 62 17.29 -2.32 7.24
N ASN A 63 17.94 -3.34 6.67
CA ASN A 63 18.82 -4.26 7.41
C ASN A 63 18.15 -5.04 8.54
N ARG A 64 16.84 -5.19 8.51
CA ARG A 64 16.05 -5.92 9.52
C ARG A 64 15.60 -7.32 9.05
N GLY A 65 16.20 -7.83 7.96
CA GLY A 65 15.86 -9.15 7.41
C GLY A 65 14.51 -9.19 6.70
N ILE A 66 14.01 -8.03 6.25
CA ILE A 66 12.85 -7.90 5.35
C ILE A 66 13.30 -7.93 3.90
N GLY A 67 14.39 -7.25 3.60
CA GLY A 67 14.94 -7.08 2.27
C GLY A 67 15.92 -5.92 2.22
N ARG A 68 16.31 -5.56 0.99
CA ARG A 68 17.17 -4.41 0.72
C ARG A 68 16.36 -3.31 0.03
N VAL A 69 16.63 -2.08 0.39
CA VAL A 69 16.07 -0.92 -0.32
C VAL A 69 16.58 -0.93 -1.76
N ARG A 70 15.65 -0.86 -2.73
CA ARG A 70 15.92 -0.83 -4.17
C ARG A 70 15.52 0.49 -4.81
N ARG A 71 14.58 1.20 -4.20
CA ARG A 71 14.14 2.52 -4.64
C ARG A 71 13.83 3.37 -3.41
N ASP A 72 14.21 4.63 -3.46
CA ASP A 72 13.91 5.65 -2.47
C ASP A 72 13.96 7.01 -3.18
N ILE A 73 12.94 7.28 -3.99
CA ILE A 73 12.83 8.49 -4.82
C ILE A 73 11.36 8.92 -4.91
N ASP A 74 11.12 10.22 -4.98
CA ASP A 74 9.82 10.81 -5.33
C ASP A 74 8.63 10.17 -4.59
N SER A 75 8.71 10.10 -3.26
CA SER A 75 7.66 9.48 -2.42
C SER A 75 7.41 8.00 -2.74
N GLN A 76 8.42 7.28 -3.22
CA GLN A 76 8.36 5.85 -3.47
C GLN A 76 9.50 5.14 -2.76
N LEU A 77 9.18 4.16 -1.92
CA LEU A 77 10.15 3.31 -1.25
C LEU A 77 9.89 1.86 -1.66
N GLN A 78 10.91 1.18 -2.17
CA GLN A 78 10.80 -0.23 -2.51
C GLN A 78 11.82 -1.05 -1.72
N VAL A 79 11.34 -2.12 -1.07
CA VAL A 79 12.18 -3.07 -0.34
C VAL A 79 12.01 -4.45 -0.96
N LYS A 80 13.11 -5.12 -1.32
CA LYS A 80 13.10 -6.43 -1.97
C LYS A 80 13.98 -7.46 -1.28
N SER A 81 13.50 -8.68 -1.24
CA SER A 81 14.25 -9.91 -1.01
C SER A 81 13.79 -11.00 -2.00
N PRO A 82 14.48 -12.16 -2.12
CA PRO A 82 14.04 -13.20 -3.01
C PRO A 82 12.58 -13.61 -2.77
N GLY A 83 11.72 -13.45 -3.80
CA GLY A 83 10.30 -13.78 -3.76
C GLY A 83 9.41 -12.84 -2.95
N ILE A 84 9.94 -11.73 -2.42
CA ILE A 84 9.16 -10.76 -1.62
C ILE A 84 9.51 -9.35 -2.08
N LYS A 85 8.47 -8.57 -2.38
CA LYS A 85 8.61 -7.15 -2.71
C LYS A 85 7.60 -6.34 -1.90
N PHE A 86 8.07 -5.26 -1.30
CA PHE A 86 7.25 -4.21 -0.73
C PHE A 86 7.32 -3.00 -1.65
N ASP A 87 6.19 -2.54 -2.10
CA ASP A 87 6.02 -1.23 -2.71
C ASP A 87 5.35 -0.32 -1.68
N ILE A 88 6.04 0.74 -1.30
CA ILE A 88 5.61 1.67 -0.25
C ILE A 88 5.43 3.04 -0.89
N HIS A 89 4.20 3.51 -0.86
CA HIS A 89 3.80 4.77 -1.46
C HIS A 89 3.72 5.88 -0.42
N GLY A 90 4.43 6.97 -0.68
CA GLY A 90 4.35 8.19 0.12
C GLY A 90 3.21 9.07 -0.37
N TYR A 91 2.17 9.13 0.42
CA TYR A 91 0.97 9.92 0.12
C TYR A 91 1.19 11.38 0.46
N ASN A 92 0.78 12.26 -0.43
CA ASN A 92 0.81 13.70 -0.30
C ASN A 92 -0.62 14.23 -0.22
N ARG A 93 -0.86 15.27 0.56
CA ARG A 93 -2.16 15.93 0.65
C ARG A 93 -2.07 17.34 0.09
N ASP A 94 -3.00 17.67 -0.80
CA ASP A 94 -3.15 18.99 -1.40
C ASP A 94 -4.65 19.37 -1.37
N GLY A 95 -5.05 20.08 -0.31
CA GLY A 95 -6.43 20.42 -0.06
C GLY A 95 -7.35 19.20 0.03
N GLU A 96 -8.31 19.13 -0.88
CA GLU A 96 -9.33 18.08 -0.95
C GLU A 96 -8.85 16.81 -1.68
N VAL A 97 -7.55 16.74 -1.99
CA VAL A 97 -6.97 15.65 -2.75
C VAL A 97 -5.80 15.03 -1.98
N VAL A 98 -5.74 13.71 -2.00
CA VAL A 98 -4.57 12.92 -1.58
C VAL A 98 -4.06 12.14 -2.77
N TRP A 99 -2.75 12.11 -2.96
CA TRP A 99 -2.15 11.52 -4.13
C TRP A 99 -0.76 10.94 -3.85
N TYR A 100 -0.30 10.03 -4.69
CA TYR A 100 1.08 9.56 -4.70
C TYR A 100 1.57 9.29 -6.13
N PRO A 101 2.89 9.48 -6.38
CA PRO A 101 3.47 9.23 -7.68
C PRO A 101 3.79 7.75 -7.88
N LEU A 102 3.78 7.30 -9.13
CA LEU A 102 4.17 5.95 -9.54
C LEU A 102 5.05 6.00 -10.79
N GLY A 103 5.67 4.85 -11.07
CA GLY A 103 6.57 4.71 -12.20
C GLY A 103 8.02 5.06 -11.84
N LEU A 104 8.95 4.70 -12.73
CA LEU A 104 10.39 4.86 -12.50
C LEU A 104 10.83 6.33 -12.44
N LYS A 105 10.07 7.22 -13.08
CA LYS A 105 10.32 8.66 -13.15
C LYS A 105 9.17 9.47 -12.55
N ALA A 106 8.33 8.81 -11.70
CA ALA A 106 7.11 9.41 -11.15
C ALA A 106 6.19 9.98 -12.24
N GLU A 107 6.14 9.31 -13.40
CA GLU A 107 5.37 9.75 -14.57
C GLU A 107 3.88 9.49 -14.47
N TYR A 108 3.44 8.71 -13.47
CA TYR A 108 2.04 8.43 -13.17
C TYR A 108 1.67 9.02 -11.81
N ARG A 109 0.39 9.33 -11.63
CA ARG A 109 -0.15 9.83 -10.38
C ARG A 109 -1.49 9.20 -10.10
N TYR A 110 -1.64 8.58 -8.92
CA TYR A 110 -2.94 8.18 -8.39
C TYR A 110 -3.46 9.25 -7.45
N GLN A 111 -4.74 9.56 -7.57
CA GLN A 111 -5.37 10.64 -6.85
C GLN A 111 -6.71 10.20 -6.27
N PHE A 112 -6.96 10.56 -5.02
CA PHE A 112 -8.14 10.18 -4.25
C PHE A 112 -8.75 11.39 -3.55
N PRO A 113 -10.06 11.36 -3.24
CA PRO A 113 -10.66 12.33 -2.33
C PRO A 113 -9.97 12.30 -0.96
N ALA A 114 -9.54 13.46 -0.45
CA ALA A 114 -8.80 13.55 0.82
C ALA A 114 -9.60 13.02 2.02
N ARG A 115 -10.93 13.10 1.98
CA ARG A 115 -11.82 12.56 3.03
C ARG A 115 -11.56 11.08 3.35
N LEU A 116 -11.06 10.30 2.40
CA LEU A 116 -10.75 8.88 2.61
C LEU A 116 -9.56 8.65 3.54
N PHE A 117 -8.79 9.70 3.84
CA PHE A 117 -7.60 9.68 4.69
C PHE A 117 -7.75 10.56 5.95
N ASP A 118 -8.96 11.04 6.24
CA ASP A 118 -9.25 11.77 7.49
C ASP A 118 -9.33 10.85 8.71
N GLY A 119 -9.48 9.57 8.48
CA GLY A 119 -9.45 8.49 9.46
C GLY A 119 -9.10 7.18 8.77
N PHE A 120 -9.10 6.10 9.55
CA PHE A 120 -8.79 4.77 9.03
C PHE A 120 -9.85 3.77 9.47
N GLU A 121 -10.14 2.81 8.61
CA GLU A 121 -10.88 1.62 8.94
C GLU A 121 -9.89 0.52 9.38
N TRP A 122 -10.29 -0.30 10.35
CA TRP A 122 -9.45 -1.35 10.90
C TRP A 122 -9.94 -2.72 10.49
N HIS A 123 -9.02 -3.57 10.06
CA HIS A 123 -9.29 -4.94 9.65
C HIS A 123 -8.34 -5.89 10.36
N GLU A 124 -8.83 -7.09 10.68
CA GLU A 124 -7.96 -8.18 11.06
C GLU A 124 -7.30 -8.79 9.80
N PHE A 125 -5.98 -8.86 9.80
CA PHE A 125 -5.21 -9.36 8.67
C PHE A 125 -3.93 -10.06 9.15
N TYR A 126 -3.85 -11.37 8.95
CA TYR A 126 -2.77 -12.23 9.45
C TYR A 126 -2.50 -12.09 10.95
N GLY A 127 -3.59 -12.08 11.75
CA GLY A 127 -3.51 -12.01 13.22
C GLY A 127 -3.12 -10.63 13.77
N ARG A 128 -3.30 -9.57 12.96
CA ARG A 128 -3.01 -8.19 13.33
C ARG A 128 -4.16 -7.27 12.97
N GLN A 129 -4.27 -6.19 13.70
CA GLN A 129 -5.10 -5.07 13.26
C GLN A 129 -4.29 -4.20 12.30
N VAL A 130 -4.84 -3.96 11.12
CA VAL A 130 -4.24 -3.12 10.08
C VAL A 130 -5.17 -1.98 9.70
N ARG A 131 -4.61 -0.89 9.22
CA ARG A 131 -5.36 0.27 8.72
C ARG A 131 -5.57 0.17 7.23
N THR A 132 -6.73 0.63 6.77
CA THR A 132 -7.02 0.95 5.38
C THR A 132 -7.61 2.36 5.31
N PRO A 133 -7.58 3.06 4.16
CA PRO A 133 -8.36 4.28 3.98
C PRO A 133 -9.83 4.05 4.30
N SER A 134 -10.55 5.06 4.74
CA SER A 134 -11.91 4.91 5.27
C SER A 134 -12.93 5.83 4.55
N PRO A 135 -14.08 5.28 4.09
CA PRO A 135 -14.42 3.85 4.05
C PRO A 135 -13.58 3.08 3.03
N SER A 136 -13.13 1.88 3.38
CA SER A 136 -12.32 1.06 2.47
C SER A 136 -13.03 0.69 1.16
N ALA A 137 -14.35 0.52 1.20
CA ALA A 137 -15.17 0.29 0.01
C ALA A 137 -15.11 1.48 -0.96
N ASP A 138 -15.19 2.72 -0.45
CA ASP A 138 -15.09 3.94 -1.26
C ASP A 138 -13.69 4.10 -1.88
N TYR A 139 -12.65 3.77 -1.11
CA TYR A 139 -11.28 3.76 -1.63
C TYR A 139 -11.11 2.76 -2.77
N LEU A 140 -11.63 1.54 -2.59
CA LEU A 140 -11.55 0.49 -3.61
C LEU A 140 -12.36 0.85 -4.87
N GLU A 141 -13.52 1.46 -4.70
CA GLU A 141 -14.30 1.95 -5.84
C GLU A 141 -13.58 3.09 -6.57
N ALA A 142 -12.98 4.04 -5.84
CA ALA A 142 -12.17 5.11 -6.43
C ALA A 142 -10.93 4.60 -7.16
N HIS A 143 -10.36 3.46 -6.74
CA HIS A 143 -9.17 2.88 -7.36
C HIS A 143 -9.50 1.94 -8.53
N TYR A 144 -10.42 1.00 -8.31
CA TYR A 144 -10.70 -0.13 -9.20
C TYR A 144 -12.02 0.01 -9.97
N GLY A 145 -12.83 1.03 -9.66
CA GLY A 145 -14.16 1.20 -10.22
C GLY A 145 -15.25 0.44 -9.43
N PRO A 146 -16.53 0.60 -9.86
CA PRO A 146 -17.68 0.06 -9.12
C PRO A 146 -17.70 -1.47 -9.03
N ASP A 147 -17.03 -2.16 -9.96
CA ASP A 147 -16.98 -3.62 -10.03
C ASP A 147 -15.81 -4.23 -9.25
N TRP A 148 -15.17 -3.50 -8.35
CA TRP A 148 -13.98 -3.95 -7.62
C TRP A 148 -14.16 -5.28 -6.86
N ARG A 149 -15.39 -5.64 -6.53
CA ARG A 149 -15.72 -6.91 -5.87
C ARG A 149 -15.57 -8.13 -6.79
N THR A 150 -15.63 -7.90 -8.10
CA THR A 150 -15.48 -8.95 -9.11
C THR A 150 -14.02 -9.06 -9.53
N PRO A 151 -13.35 -10.22 -9.35
CA PRO A 151 -11.99 -10.41 -9.79
C PRO A 151 -11.82 -10.13 -11.28
N GLN A 152 -10.85 -9.30 -11.64
CA GLN A 152 -10.49 -9.01 -13.02
C GLN A 152 -9.30 -9.90 -13.42
N PRO A 153 -9.40 -10.68 -14.50
CA PRO A 153 -8.34 -11.61 -14.90
C PRO A 153 -7.10 -10.90 -15.44
N VAL A 154 -7.27 -9.68 -15.95
CA VAL A 154 -6.21 -8.82 -16.47
C VAL A 154 -6.36 -7.44 -15.85
N TRP A 155 -5.29 -6.92 -15.28
CA TRP A 155 -5.25 -5.58 -14.70
C TRP A 155 -3.94 -4.89 -15.07
N ASN A 156 -4.05 -3.71 -15.66
CA ASN A 156 -2.89 -2.88 -16.00
C ASN A 156 -2.89 -1.60 -15.17
N TRP A 157 -2.02 -1.51 -14.20
CA TRP A 157 -1.91 -0.39 -13.29
C TRP A 157 -1.61 0.98 -13.99
N ARG A 158 -1.18 0.95 -15.25
CA ARG A 158 -0.91 2.16 -16.05
C ARG A 158 -2.13 2.70 -16.78
N THR A 159 -3.19 1.94 -16.90
CA THR A 159 -4.35 2.31 -17.76
C THR A 159 -5.70 2.08 -17.11
N ASP A 160 -5.79 1.12 -16.21
CA ASP A 160 -7.08 0.64 -15.70
C ASP A 160 -7.56 1.34 -14.41
N PRO A 161 -6.69 1.86 -13.54
CA PRO A 161 -7.15 2.53 -12.33
C PRO A 161 -7.97 3.78 -12.62
N THR A 162 -9.14 3.89 -11.99
CA THR A 162 -10.02 5.05 -12.11
C THR A 162 -9.48 6.30 -11.40
N CYS A 163 -8.53 6.11 -10.50
CA CYS A 163 -7.83 7.17 -9.77
C CYS A 163 -6.58 7.71 -10.50
N LEU A 164 -6.27 7.18 -11.69
CA LEU A 164 -5.13 7.62 -12.49
C LEU A 164 -5.39 9.01 -13.10
N VAL A 165 -4.42 9.93 -12.96
CA VAL A 165 -4.48 11.32 -13.45
C VAL A 165 -3.24 11.63 -14.27
#